data_44152e016a36990259d66db649590f93
#
_entry.id   44152e016a36990259d66db649590f93
#
_cell.length_a   1.000
_cell.length_b   1.000
_cell.length_c   1.000
_cell.angle_alpha   90.00
_cell.angle_beta   90.00
_cell.angle_gamma   90.00
#
_symmetry.space_group_name_H-M   'P 1'
#
loop_
_entity.id
_entity.type
_entity.pdbx_description
1 polymer ?
#
loop_
_entity_poly.entity_id
_entity_poly.type
_entity_poly.pdbx_seq_one_letter_code
_entity_poly.pdbx_strand_id
1 'polypeptide(L)'
;YTITASNTGGSDSVDISIAVNDLIPSEVAYSPNSFVETKGTAMTAVTPTYNGGTVTSWAIHPALPNGISIDATTGEISGNPTVLSTLTTYTVYANNSGGSATATLDITVNDIIPSSITYSPDWFVITKGSPMNAVTPTVQGGPVVTWSIDPALPTGLTINSATGRISGVPTVLSTFTTYTVTATNTGGSATTTVDITVNDIIPSDATYVPDTYTFTKGTSDSTSTPTTNGGPVVSWEIHPTLPNGLSIDSSTGQISGTPTTLSTIQTYTVYANNSGGSATTTIDITVNDVIPSLITYSSNAYVETRDSAMTTGTPTASGGPVVTWSIAPTLPTGLDIDASTGEVSGTPTVNSALTTYTVTATNSGGSATTTIDITVNDIIPSSVT
;
A
#
# COMPACT_ATOMS: atom_id res chain seq x y z
N TYR A 1 -51.21 82.75 -7.44
CA TYR A 1 -52.07 83.72 -6.82
C TYR A 1 -51.81 85.06 -7.50
N THR A 2 -52.85 85.74 -7.94
CA THR A 2 -52.75 87.07 -8.49
C THR A 2 -53.04 88.09 -7.39
N ILE A 3 -52.12 88.97 -7.13
CA ILE A 3 -52.28 90.08 -6.20
C ILE A 3 -52.61 91.33 -7.04
N THR A 4 -53.83 91.90 -6.81
CA THR A 4 -54.29 93.07 -7.54
C THR A 4 -54.38 94.27 -6.63
N ALA A 5 -53.73 95.35 -6.98
CA ALA A 5 -53.87 96.65 -6.32
C ALA A 5 -54.74 97.54 -7.16
N SER A 6 -55.83 98.12 -6.55
CA SER A 6 -56.79 98.96 -7.27
C SER A 6 -56.96 100.29 -6.52
N ASN A 7 -57.17 101.40 -7.33
CA ASN A 7 -57.53 102.72 -6.82
C ASN A 7 -58.56 103.36 -7.79
N THR A 8 -58.98 104.61 -7.59
CA THR A 8 -59.95 105.31 -8.44
C THR A 8 -59.44 105.60 -9.86
N GLY A 9 -58.14 105.41 -10.13
CA GLY A 9 -57.52 105.57 -11.46
C GLY A 9 -57.37 104.29 -12.26
N GLY A 10 -57.60 103.09 -11.62
CA GLY A 10 -57.48 101.80 -12.25
C GLY A 10 -56.85 100.70 -11.31
N SER A 11 -56.53 99.52 -11.88
CA SER A 11 -55.88 98.39 -11.17
C SER A 11 -54.69 97.88 -11.92
N ASP A 12 -53.69 97.42 -11.16
CA ASP A 12 -52.54 96.65 -11.65
C ASP A 12 -52.41 95.38 -10.86
N SER A 13 -51.88 94.36 -11.49
CA SER A 13 -51.75 93.00 -10.82
C SER A 13 -50.41 92.35 -11.07
N VAL A 14 -49.95 91.58 -10.09
CA VAL A 14 -48.80 90.76 -10.15
C VAL A 14 -49.11 89.36 -9.73
N ASP A 15 -48.65 88.38 -10.50
CA ASP A 15 -48.78 86.97 -10.15
C ASP A 15 -47.68 86.53 -9.27
N ILE A 16 -48.00 85.88 -8.16
CA ILE A 16 -47.04 85.17 -7.27
C ILE A 16 -47.40 83.70 -7.29
N SER A 17 -46.35 82.87 -7.36
CA SER A 17 -46.43 81.39 -7.18
C SER A 17 -46.07 81.03 -5.82
N ILE A 18 -46.88 80.29 -5.08
CA ILE A 18 -46.61 79.76 -3.77
C ILE A 18 -46.70 78.26 -3.90
N ALA A 19 -45.58 77.60 -3.59
CA ALA A 19 -45.46 76.14 -3.44
C ALA A 19 -45.32 75.82 -1.96
N VAL A 20 -46.11 74.90 -1.47
CA VAL A 20 -45.96 74.30 -0.12
C VAL A 20 -45.58 72.89 -0.30
N ASN A 21 -44.36 72.61 0.10
CA ASN A 21 -43.77 71.26 0.04
C ASN A 21 -43.93 70.55 1.38
N ASP A 22 -43.88 69.24 1.35
CA ASP A 22 -43.86 68.42 2.55
C ASP A 22 -42.53 68.60 3.31
N LEU A 23 -42.54 68.25 4.61
CA LEU A 23 -41.29 68.09 5.38
C LEU A 23 -40.46 66.95 4.72
N ILE A 24 -39.19 67.19 4.53
CA ILE A 24 -38.26 66.22 3.93
C ILE A 24 -38.19 64.95 4.83
N PRO A 25 -38.20 63.75 4.26
CA PRO A 25 -37.92 62.52 5.01
C PRO A 25 -36.51 62.58 5.67
N SER A 26 -36.29 61.92 6.79
CA SER A 26 -35.02 61.88 7.50
C SER A 26 -34.77 60.53 8.17
N GLU A 27 -33.53 60.25 8.60
CA GLU A 27 -33.15 59.03 9.33
C GLU A 27 -33.63 57.74 8.67
N VAL A 28 -33.58 57.66 7.33
CA VAL A 28 -33.94 56.44 6.59
C VAL A 28 -32.94 55.36 6.89
N ALA A 29 -33.41 54.18 7.32
CA ALA A 29 -32.56 53.05 7.69
C ALA A 29 -33.25 51.70 7.37
N TYR A 30 -32.43 50.74 6.93
CA TYR A 30 -32.79 49.33 6.89
C TYR A 30 -32.06 48.60 8.01
N SER A 31 -32.71 47.62 8.63
CA SER A 31 -32.12 46.78 9.67
C SER A 31 -32.48 45.32 9.44
N PRO A 32 -31.53 44.47 9.02
CA PRO A 32 -30.10 44.75 8.73
C PRO A 32 -29.94 45.64 7.50
N ASN A 33 -28.75 46.21 7.30
CA ASN A 33 -28.37 46.97 6.11
C ASN A 33 -27.35 46.21 5.22
N SER A 34 -27.07 44.92 5.53
CA SER A 34 -26.22 44.05 4.75
C SER A 34 -26.89 42.69 4.59
N PHE A 35 -26.99 42.20 3.38
CA PHE A 35 -27.67 40.96 3.02
C PHE A 35 -26.77 40.06 2.25
N VAL A 36 -26.67 38.77 2.69
CA VAL A 36 -26.02 37.69 1.97
C VAL A 36 -27.10 36.70 1.58
N GLU A 37 -27.52 36.76 0.32
CA GLU A 37 -28.61 35.99 -0.19
C GLU A 37 -28.14 34.78 -1.00
N THR A 38 -28.99 33.76 -1.10
CA THR A 38 -28.69 32.55 -1.89
C THR A 38 -29.55 32.58 -3.17
N LYS A 39 -28.93 32.44 -4.31
CA LYS A 39 -29.59 32.34 -5.61
C LYS A 39 -30.66 31.23 -5.59
N GLY A 40 -31.84 31.57 -6.06
CA GLY A 40 -32.99 30.65 -6.10
C GLY A 40 -33.74 30.49 -4.76
N THR A 41 -33.33 31.18 -3.71
CA THR A 41 -34.00 31.19 -2.42
C THR A 41 -34.61 32.56 -2.15
N ALA A 42 -35.87 32.60 -1.74
CA ALA A 42 -36.52 33.87 -1.43
C ALA A 42 -35.84 34.53 -0.23
N MET A 43 -35.49 35.82 -0.40
CA MET A 43 -34.98 36.62 0.73
C MET A 43 -36.08 36.97 1.72
N THR A 44 -35.71 37.18 2.98
CA THR A 44 -36.63 37.76 3.96
C THR A 44 -36.90 39.21 3.60
N ALA A 45 -38.15 39.57 3.41
CA ALA A 45 -38.54 40.95 3.12
C ALA A 45 -38.09 41.91 4.23
N VAL A 46 -37.55 43.05 3.85
CA VAL A 46 -37.11 44.10 4.78
C VAL A 46 -37.74 45.42 4.43
N THR A 47 -38.35 46.06 5.42
CA THR A 47 -39.00 47.37 5.30
C THR A 47 -38.13 48.44 5.95
N PRO A 48 -38.03 49.64 5.35
CA PRO A 48 -37.24 50.72 5.96
C PRO A 48 -38.00 51.36 7.14
N THR A 49 -37.22 51.94 8.05
CA THR A 49 -37.71 52.92 9.00
C THR A 49 -37.28 54.32 8.59
N TYR A 50 -38.05 55.31 8.91
CA TYR A 50 -37.70 56.71 8.64
C TYR A 50 -38.46 57.66 9.57
N ASN A 51 -37.99 58.91 9.67
CA ASN A 51 -38.62 60.01 10.37
C ASN A 51 -38.91 61.15 9.37
N GLY A 52 -39.46 62.29 9.88
CA GLY A 52 -39.74 63.48 9.08
C GLY A 52 -41.05 63.39 8.28
N GLY A 53 -41.07 63.87 7.09
CA GLY A 53 -42.29 63.90 6.22
C GLY A 53 -42.60 62.55 5.60
N THR A 54 -43.88 62.36 5.26
CA THR A 54 -44.34 61.12 4.62
C THR A 54 -43.63 60.89 3.29
N VAL A 55 -43.08 59.67 3.09
CA VAL A 55 -42.49 59.27 1.82
C VAL A 55 -43.58 58.94 0.81
N THR A 56 -43.47 59.50 -0.38
CA THR A 56 -44.46 59.28 -1.47
C THR A 56 -43.94 58.33 -2.54
N SER A 57 -42.61 58.14 -2.65
CA SER A 57 -42.01 57.15 -3.54
C SER A 57 -40.62 56.73 -3.10
N TRP A 58 -40.29 55.48 -3.37
CA TRP A 58 -38.98 54.88 -3.13
C TRP A 58 -38.29 54.56 -4.46
N ALA A 59 -37.01 54.78 -4.53
CA ALA A 59 -36.14 54.40 -5.65
C ALA A 59 -34.79 53.84 -5.12
N ILE A 60 -34.11 53.11 -5.96
CA ILE A 60 -32.79 52.49 -5.59
C ILE A 60 -31.85 52.60 -6.77
N HIS A 61 -30.56 52.84 -6.47
CA HIS A 61 -29.50 52.88 -7.47
C HIS A 61 -28.20 52.27 -6.85
N PRO A 62 -27.44 51.45 -7.62
CA PRO A 62 -27.76 50.87 -8.93
C PRO A 62 -29.01 49.97 -8.91
N ALA A 63 -29.37 49.40 -10.07
CA ALA A 63 -30.45 48.43 -10.13
C ALA A 63 -30.13 47.18 -9.33
N LEU A 64 -31.13 46.67 -8.59
CA LEU A 64 -31.00 45.44 -7.78
C LEU A 64 -30.70 44.21 -8.66
N PRO A 65 -30.10 43.14 -8.10
CA PRO A 65 -29.92 41.87 -8.79
C PRO A 65 -31.28 41.33 -9.29
N ASN A 66 -31.27 40.74 -10.50
CA ASN A 66 -32.48 40.14 -11.06
C ASN A 66 -33.17 39.22 -10.07
N GLY A 67 -34.50 39.41 -9.90
CA GLY A 67 -35.30 38.66 -8.95
C GLY A 67 -35.49 39.34 -7.60
N ILE A 68 -34.74 40.38 -7.28
CA ILE A 68 -34.97 41.25 -6.12
C ILE A 68 -35.53 42.57 -6.60
N SER A 69 -36.48 43.15 -5.88
CA SER A 69 -37.12 44.41 -6.19
C SER A 69 -37.33 45.24 -4.94
N ILE A 70 -37.47 46.56 -5.12
CA ILE A 70 -37.96 47.49 -4.12
C ILE A 70 -39.42 47.85 -4.49
N ASP A 71 -40.31 47.81 -3.50
CA ASP A 71 -41.67 48.33 -3.67
C ASP A 71 -41.58 49.86 -3.64
N ALA A 72 -42.04 50.50 -4.74
CA ALA A 72 -41.95 51.93 -4.90
C ALA A 72 -42.85 52.73 -3.95
N THR A 73 -43.79 52.08 -3.27
CA THR A 73 -44.75 52.69 -2.32
C THR A 73 -44.29 52.53 -0.86
N THR A 74 -43.80 51.31 -0.50
CA THR A 74 -43.49 50.98 0.89
C THR A 74 -41.98 51.04 1.17
N GLY A 75 -41.13 50.97 0.14
CA GLY A 75 -39.71 50.82 0.28
C GLY A 75 -39.27 49.40 0.68
N GLU A 76 -40.17 48.44 0.74
CA GLU A 76 -39.86 47.05 1.03
C GLU A 76 -38.96 46.48 -0.05
N ILE A 77 -37.85 45.83 0.38
CA ILE A 77 -36.97 45.07 -0.50
C ILE A 77 -37.26 43.61 -0.28
N SER A 78 -37.59 42.88 -1.35
CA SER A 78 -37.96 41.47 -1.31
C SER A 78 -37.72 40.79 -2.68
N GLY A 79 -37.86 39.49 -2.73
CA GLY A 79 -37.78 38.70 -3.98
C GLY A 79 -36.99 37.43 -3.87
N ASN A 80 -36.69 36.83 -5.03
CA ASN A 80 -35.92 35.60 -5.17
C ASN A 80 -34.79 35.85 -6.20
N PRO A 81 -33.55 36.06 -5.78
CA PRO A 81 -32.46 36.38 -6.69
C PRO A 81 -32.20 35.24 -7.67
N THR A 82 -32.11 35.56 -8.96
CA THR A 82 -31.89 34.57 -10.03
C THR A 82 -30.49 34.61 -10.62
N VAL A 83 -29.66 35.60 -10.27
CA VAL A 83 -28.29 35.80 -10.71
C VAL A 83 -27.38 36.03 -9.54
N LEU A 84 -26.09 35.60 -9.67
CA LEU A 84 -25.06 35.88 -8.68
C LEU A 84 -24.70 37.38 -8.69
N SER A 85 -24.39 37.93 -7.53
CA SER A 85 -23.87 39.30 -7.37
C SER A 85 -22.77 39.32 -6.35
N THR A 86 -21.65 39.92 -6.71
CA THR A 86 -20.62 40.26 -5.71
C THR A 86 -21.16 41.36 -4.81
N LEU A 87 -20.50 41.55 -3.65
CA LEU A 87 -20.85 42.63 -2.71
C LEU A 87 -21.00 43.93 -3.47
N THR A 88 -22.22 44.50 -3.46
CA THR A 88 -22.58 45.75 -4.13
C THR A 88 -23.36 46.62 -3.17
N THR A 89 -22.95 47.87 -3.04
CA THR A 89 -23.65 48.89 -2.23
C THR A 89 -24.70 49.59 -3.08
N TYR A 90 -25.93 49.65 -2.55
CA TYR A 90 -27.08 50.26 -3.14
C TYR A 90 -27.50 51.49 -2.34
N THR A 91 -27.84 52.58 -3.00
CA THR A 91 -28.42 53.77 -2.38
C THR A 91 -29.91 53.79 -2.61
N VAL A 92 -30.67 53.79 -1.54
CA VAL A 92 -32.13 53.93 -1.54
C VAL A 92 -32.47 55.39 -1.31
N TYR A 93 -33.45 55.88 -2.07
CA TYR A 93 -33.95 57.25 -2.02
C TYR A 93 -35.42 57.22 -1.53
N ALA A 94 -35.70 57.90 -0.45
CA ALA A 94 -37.02 58.15 0.08
C ALA A 94 -37.46 59.57 -0.31
N ASN A 95 -38.44 59.67 -1.19
CA ASN A 95 -38.79 60.95 -1.84
C ASN A 95 -40.17 61.45 -1.43
N ASN A 96 -40.31 62.76 -1.31
CA ASN A 96 -41.61 63.48 -1.28
C ASN A 96 -41.46 64.85 -1.95
N SER A 97 -42.50 65.68 -1.91
CA SER A 97 -42.51 67.03 -2.53
C SER A 97 -41.49 67.99 -1.90
N GLY A 98 -41.03 67.70 -0.67
CA GLY A 98 -40.01 68.52 0.05
C GLY A 98 -38.59 68.18 -0.33
N GLY A 99 -38.33 66.96 -0.83
CA GLY A 99 -36.98 66.49 -1.20
C GLY A 99 -36.79 64.99 -0.95
N SER A 100 -35.56 64.57 -0.83
CA SER A 100 -35.12 63.18 -0.69
C SER A 100 -34.22 62.96 0.52
N ALA A 101 -34.40 61.83 1.20
CA ALA A 101 -33.41 61.28 2.11
C ALA A 101 -32.87 59.96 1.58
N THR A 102 -31.68 59.59 2.01
CA THR A 102 -31.02 58.35 1.49
C THR A 102 -30.59 57.42 2.61
N ALA A 103 -30.55 56.13 2.31
CA ALA A 103 -29.90 55.09 3.08
C ALA A 103 -29.07 54.23 2.14
N THR A 104 -28.04 53.60 2.66
CA THR A 104 -27.25 52.59 1.91
C THR A 104 -27.48 51.18 2.47
N LEU A 105 -27.45 50.19 1.59
CA LEU A 105 -27.45 48.79 1.95
C LEU A 105 -26.54 48.01 1.00
N ASP A 106 -26.03 46.90 1.53
CA ASP A 106 -25.14 46.01 0.81
C ASP A 106 -25.82 44.70 0.50
N ILE A 107 -25.70 44.21 -0.74
CA ILE A 107 -26.25 42.90 -1.15
C ILE A 107 -25.16 42.06 -1.82
N THR A 108 -25.04 40.81 -1.38
CA THR A 108 -24.31 39.76 -2.06
C THR A 108 -25.28 38.62 -2.38
N VAL A 109 -25.17 38.02 -3.58
CA VAL A 109 -25.91 36.81 -3.95
C VAL A 109 -24.98 35.70 -4.31
N ASN A 110 -24.94 34.65 -3.50
CA ASN A 110 -24.13 33.46 -3.64
C ASN A 110 -24.89 32.27 -4.24
N ASP A 111 -24.18 31.28 -4.75
CA ASP A 111 -24.77 29.99 -5.13
C ASP A 111 -25.22 29.17 -3.89
N ILE A 112 -26.06 28.17 -4.15
CA ILE A 112 -26.32 27.10 -3.18
C ILE A 112 -24.99 26.37 -2.89
N ILE A 113 -24.68 26.10 -1.63
CA ILE A 113 -23.48 25.35 -1.25
C ILE A 113 -23.49 23.96 -1.90
N PRO A 114 -22.37 23.46 -2.45
CA PRO A 114 -22.25 22.07 -2.86
C PRO A 114 -22.55 21.11 -1.69
N SER A 115 -23.10 19.95 -1.97
CA SER A 115 -23.42 18.93 -0.96
C SER A 115 -23.33 17.52 -1.53
N SER A 116 -23.35 16.52 -0.64
CA SER A 116 -23.39 15.09 -1.01
C SER A 116 -22.37 14.71 -2.10
N ILE A 117 -21.10 15.05 -1.88
CA ILE A 117 -20.02 14.69 -2.80
C ILE A 117 -19.71 13.20 -2.64
N THR A 118 -19.73 12.46 -3.74
CA THR A 118 -19.50 11.01 -3.72
C THR A 118 -18.57 10.60 -4.86
N TYR A 119 -17.47 9.90 -4.51
CA TYR A 119 -16.67 9.11 -5.44
C TYR A 119 -17.14 7.65 -5.37
N SER A 120 -17.21 6.97 -6.49
CA SER A 120 -17.56 5.55 -6.55
C SER A 120 -16.63 4.85 -7.55
N PRO A 121 -15.67 4.05 -7.05
CA PRO A 121 -15.35 3.78 -5.64
C PRO A 121 -14.72 5.00 -4.95
N ASP A 122 -14.66 4.96 -3.60
CA ASP A 122 -14.00 5.95 -2.74
C ASP A 122 -12.64 5.48 -2.20
N TRP A 123 -12.20 4.28 -2.59
CA TRP A 123 -10.90 3.70 -2.26
C TRP A 123 -10.22 3.12 -3.50
N PHE A 124 -8.90 3.24 -3.57
CA PHE A 124 -8.09 2.82 -4.72
C PHE A 124 -6.82 2.13 -4.27
N VAL A 125 -6.60 0.92 -4.81
CA VAL A 125 -5.30 0.24 -4.75
C VAL A 125 -4.73 0.24 -6.16
N ILE A 126 -3.65 0.96 -6.36
CA ILE A 126 -3.08 1.24 -7.68
C ILE A 126 -1.67 0.65 -7.73
N THR A 127 -1.29 0.09 -8.88
CA THR A 127 0.09 -0.35 -9.12
C THR A 127 0.92 0.80 -9.67
N LYS A 128 2.08 1.05 -9.07
CA LYS A 128 3.07 2.02 -9.54
C LYS A 128 3.40 1.78 -11.02
N GLY A 129 3.41 2.85 -11.81
CA GLY A 129 3.64 2.78 -13.25
C GLY A 129 2.43 2.37 -14.09
N SER A 130 1.30 2.01 -13.47
CA SER A 130 0.05 1.68 -14.18
C SER A 130 -0.95 2.82 -14.10
N PRO A 131 -1.74 3.10 -15.16
CA PRO A 131 -2.74 4.14 -15.13
C PRO A 131 -3.87 3.82 -14.14
N MET A 132 -4.22 4.80 -13.32
CA MET A 132 -5.41 4.74 -12.49
C MET A 132 -6.68 4.78 -13.36
N ASN A 133 -7.67 3.96 -13.05
CA ASN A 133 -9.02 4.15 -13.59
C ASN A 133 -9.56 5.49 -13.06
N ALA A 134 -9.75 6.44 -13.99
CA ALA A 134 -10.15 7.78 -13.62
C ALA A 134 -11.56 7.80 -13.03
N VAL A 135 -11.73 8.51 -11.93
CA VAL A 135 -13.02 8.68 -11.25
C VAL A 135 -13.41 10.14 -11.19
N THR A 136 -14.68 10.41 -11.49
CA THR A 136 -15.28 11.75 -11.41
C THR A 136 -16.34 11.71 -10.31
N PRO A 137 -16.37 12.66 -9.38
CA PRO A 137 -17.37 12.67 -8.33
C PRO A 137 -18.76 13.03 -8.86
N THR A 138 -19.79 12.59 -8.15
CA THR A 138 -21.12 13.17 -8.21
C THR A 138 -21.29 14.19 -7.10
N VAL A 139 -22.05 15.25 -7.35
CA VAL A 139 -22.28 16.32 -6.38
C VAL A 139 -23.74 16.78 -6.47
N GLN A 140 -24.32 17.13 -5.33
CA GLN A 140 -25.63 17.77 -5.22
C GLN A 140 -25.46 19.22 -4.73
N GLY A 141 -26.57 19.97 -4.69
CA GLY A 141 -26.54 21.39 -4.33
C GLY A 141 -26.19 22.29 -5.51
N GLY A 142 -25.44 23.36 -5.26
CA GLY A 142 -25.04 24.31 -6.31
C GLY A 142 -23.84 23.83 -7.13
N PRO A 143 -23.63 24.46 -8.32
CA PRO A 143 -22.50 24.13 -9.18
C PRO A 143 -21.16 24.38 -8.48
N VAL A 144 -20.22 23.45 -8.65
CA VAL A 144 -18.87 23.61 -8.10
C VAL A 144 -18.02 24.48 -9.03
N VAL A 145 -17.32 25.44 -8.47
CA VAL A 145 -16.40 26.33 -9.18
C VAL A 145 -14.97 25.79 -9.14
N THR A 146 -14.55 25.27 -7.98
CA THR A 146 -13.20 24.74 -7.82
C THR A 146 -13.18 23.49 -6.96
N TRP A 147 -12.25 22.57 -7.29
CA TRP A 147 -11.93 21.38 -6.54
C TRP A 147 -10.49 21.43 -6.04
N SER A 148 -10.26 20.99 -4.83
CA SER A 148 -8.96 20.82 -4.23
C SER A 148 -8.87 19.51 -3.45
N ILE A 149 -7.66 19.07 -3.14
CA ILE A 149 -7.41 17.85 -2.38
C ILE A 149 -6.24 18.05 -1.42
N ASP A 150 -6.36 17.53 -0.22
CA ASP A 150 -5.34 17.58 0.82
C ASP A 150 -5.31 16.25 1.60
N PRO A 151 -4.10 15.70 1.87
CA PRO A 151 -2.77 16.11 1.42
C PRO A 151 -2.59 15.99 -0.10
N ALA A 152 -1.44 16.42 -0.63
CA ALA A 152 -1.14 16.29 -2.05
C ALA A 152 -1.12 14.81 -2.48
N LEU A 153 -1.71 14.50 -3.63
CA LEU A 153 -1.73 13.15 -4.21
C LEU A 153 -0.31 12.62 -4.48
N PRO A 154 -0.12 11.29 -4.49
CA PRO A 154 1.13 10.67 -4.92
C PRO A 154 1.58 11.18 -6.29
N THR A 155 2.87 11.44 -6.46
CA THR A 155 3.45 11.94 -7.71
C THR A 155 2.96 11.12 -8.91
N GLY A 156 2.41 11.80 -9.91
CA GLY A 156 1.82 11.21 -11.11
C GLY A 156 0.31 11.08 -11.07
N LEU A 157 -0.33 11.25 -9.90
CA LEU A 157 -1.79 11.41 -9.79
C LEU A 157 -2.15 12.89 -9.67
N THR A 158 -3.31 13.25 -10.21
CA THR A 158 -3.80 14.63 -10.16
C THR A 158 -5.32 14.67 -9.97
N ILE A 159 -5.80 15.74 -9.34
CA ILE A 159 -7.21 16.12 -9.36
C ILE A 159 -7.40 17.27 -10.35
N ASN A 160 -8.42 17.18 -11.19
CA ASN A 160 -8.80 18.27 -12.07
C ASN A 160 -9.59 19.31 -11.29
N SER A 161 -9.06 20.54 -11.20
CA SER A 161 -9.65 21.62 -10.39
C SER A 161 -11.02 22.12 -10.89
N ALA A 162 -11.42 21.80 -12.12
CA ALA A 162 -12.73 22.16 -12.65
C ALA A 162 -13.79 21.07 -12.50
N THR A 163 -13.38 19.79 -12.49
CA THR A 163 -14.32 18.65 -12.53
C THR A 163 -14.25 17.73 -11.32
N GLY A 164 -13.23 17.86 -10.47
CA GLY A 164 -12.97 16.95 -9.37
C GLY A 164 -12.45 15.58 -9.80
N ARG A 165 -12.22 15.35 -11.10
CA ARG A 165 -11.77 14.06 -11.61
C ARG A 165 -10.36 13.76 -11.13
N ILE A 166 -10.18 12.60 -10.47
CA ILE A 166 -8.87 12.07 -10.06
C ILE A 166 -8.41 11.08 -11.14
N SER A 167 -7.15 11.22 -11.58
CA SER A 167 -6.55 10.37 -12.63
C SER A 167 -5.05 10.50 -12.65
N GLY A 168 -4.37 9.63 -13.42
CA GLY A 168 -2.92 9.71 -13.67
C GLY A 168 -2.23 8.35 -13.59
N VAL A 169 -0.90 8.38 -13.58
CA VAL A 169 -0.01 7.21 -13.45
C VAL A 169 0.92 7.47 -12.26
N PRO A 170 0.74 6.82 -11.11
CA PRO A 170 1.59 7.07 -9.96
C PRO A 170 3.02 6.56 -10.20
N THR A 171 4.02 7.35 -9.86
CA THR A 171 5.44 7.03 -10.04
C THR A 171 6.16 6.72 -8.73
N VAL A 172 5.51 6.92 -7.59
CA VAL A 172 6.03 6.65 -6.24
C VAL A 172 5.06 5.76 -5.48
N LEU A 173 5.59 4.95 -4.56
CA LEU A 173 4.78 4.17 -3.64
C LEU A 173 4.08 5.08 -2.63
N SER A 174 2.90 4.66 -2.18
CA SER A 174 2.16 5.31 -1.09
C SER A 174 1.49 4.26 -0.24
N THR A 175 1.72 4.30 1.06
CA THR A 175 0.92 3.53 2.01
C THR A 175 -0.53 4.03 1.99
N PHE A 176 -1.46 3.25 2.54
CA PHE A 176 -2.84 3.67 2.71
C PHE A 176 -2.90 5.09 3.30
N THR A 177 -3.49 5.99 2.55
CA THR A 177 -3.60 7.41 2.91
C THR A 177 -4.98 7.92 2.54
N THR A 178 -5.63 8.59 3.48
CA THR A 178 -6.93 9.25 3.29
C THR A 178 -6.70 10.69 2.83
N TYR A 179 -7.35 11.07 1.74
CA TYR A 179 -7.31 12.39 1.12
C TYR A 179 -8.65 13.08 1.27
N THR A 180 -8.66 14.32 1.73
CA THR A 180 -9.86 15.15 1.80
C THR A 180 -10.03 15.94 0.50
N VAL A 181 -11.12 15.69 -0.21
CA VAL A 181 -11.49 16.43 -1.41
C VAL A 181 -12.48 17.52 -1.01
N THR A 182 -12.22 18.74 -1.45
CA THR A 182 -13.05 19.92 -1.19
C THR A 182 -13.63 20.47 -2.49
N ALA A 183 -14.93 20.62 -2.55
CA ALA A 183 -15.67 21.29 -3.61
C ALA A 183 -16.15 22.65 -3.12
N THR A 184 -15.86 23.72 -3.86
CA THR A 184 -16.11 25.10 -3.44
C THR A 184 -16.86 25.88 -4.53
N ASN A 185 -17.79 26.73 -4.10
CA ASN A 185 -18.41 27.78 -4.91
C ASN A 185 -18.57 29.07 -4.07
N THR A 186 -19.29 30.08 -4.58
CA THR A 186 -19.48 31.36 -3.88
C THR A 186 -20.33 31.22 -2.60
N GLY A 187 -21.16 30.18 -2.51
CA GLY A 187 -21.95 29.89 -1.31
C GLY A 187 -21.17 29.26 -0.19
N GLY A 188 -20.06 28.59 -0.51
CA GLY A 188 -19.23 27.87 0.48
C GLY A 188 -18.60 26.61 -0.08
N SER A 189 -18.24 25.70 0.79
CA SER A 189 -17.59 24.44 0.43
C SER A 189 -18.20 23.23 1.13
N ALA A 190 -18.04 22.05 0.51
CA ALA A 190 -18.32 20.75 1.08
C ALA A 190 -17.13 19.84 0.84
N THR A 191 -17.00 18.81 1.69
CA THR A 191 -15.87 17.88 1.65
C THR A 191 -16.33 16.44 1.59
N THR A 192 -15.48 15.58 1.04
CA THR A 192 -15.56 14.11 1.11
C THR A 192 -14.14 13.54 1.20
N THR A 193 -14.02 12.25 1.44
CA THR A 193 -12.70 11.59 1.49
C THR A 193 -12.58 10.54 0.39
N VAL A 194 -11.33 10.30 -0.03
CA VAL A 194 -10.93 9.16 -0.85
C VAL A 194 -9.66 8.53 -0.28
N ASP A 195 -9.59 7.21 -0.32
CA ASP A 195 -8.44 6.46 0.18
C ASP A 195 -7.60 5.94 -0.99
N ILE A 196 -6.30 6.14 -0.95
CA ILE A 196 -5.38 5.71 -2.00
C ILE A 196 -4.19 4.96 -1.41
N THR A 197 -3.89 3.81 -2.03
CA THR A 197 -2.66 3.04 -1.82
C THR A 197 -1.97 2.85 -3.16
N VAL A 198 -0.65 3.00 -3.22
CA VAL A 198 0.15 2.71 -4.42
C VAL A 198 1.17 1.66 -4.09
N ASN A 199 1.01 0.48 -4.65
CA ASN A 199 1.87 -0.68 -4.48
C ASN A 199 2.85 -0.86 -5.64
N ASP A 200 3.93 -1.62 -5.42
CA ASP A 200 4.82 -2.04 -6.51
C ASP A 200 4.14 -3.04 -7.47
N ILE A 201 4.76 -3.26 -8.61
CA ILE A 201 4.49 -4.42 -9.47
C ILE A 201 4.85 -5.67 -8.68
N ILE A 202 4.00 -6.69 -8.70
CA ILE A 202 4.28 -7.97 -8.03
C ILE A 202 5.56 -8.60 -8.63
N PRO A 203 6.48 -9.17 -7.82
CA PRO A 203 7.56 -10.00 -8.33
C PRO A 203 7.02 -11.18 -9.14
N SER A 204 7.76 -11.68 -10.11
CA SER A 204 7.42 -12.88 -10.89
C SER A 204 8.65 -13.72 -11.15
N ASP A 205 8.43 -14.96 -11.60
CA ASP A 205 9.47 -15.88 -12.09
C ASP A 205 10.65 -16.03 -11.12
N ALA A 206 10.36 -16.13 -9.82
CA ALA A 206 11.40 -16.42 -8.82
C ALA A 206 12.01 -17.80 -9.09
N THR A 207 13.33 -17.88 -9.22
CA THR A 207 14.02 -19.14 -9.54
C THR A 207 15.39 -19.26 -8.86
N TYR A 208 15.72 -20.46 -8.37
CA TYR A 208 17.07 -20.86 -8.03
C TYR A 208 17.68 -21.68 -9.17
N VAL A 209 18.98 -21.52 -9.42
CA VAL A 209 19.70 -22.32 -10.39
C VAL A 209 21.03 -22.77 -9.74
N PRO A 210 21.17 -24.05 -9.42
CA PRO A 210 20.18 -25.14 -9.50
C PRO A 210 19.03 -24.99 -8.50
N ASP A 211 17.99 -25.80 -8.63
CA ASP A 211 16.84 -25.87 -7.72
C ASP A 211 16.96 -26.96 -6.64
N THR A 212 18.08 -27.69 -6.64
CA THR A 212 18.39 -28.76 -5.69
C THR A 212 19.79 -28.56 -5.12
N TYR A 213 19.89 -28.57 -3.80
CA TYR A 213 21.15 -28.39 -3.06
C TYR A 213 21.37 -29.50 -2.03
N THR A 214 22.62 -29.95 -1.97
CA THR A 214 23.08 -30.91 -0.94
C THR A 214 24.11 -30.23 -0.08
N PHE A 215 23.80 -29.99 1.17
CA PHE A 215 24.71 -29.48 2.20
C PHE A 215 25.37 -30.63 2.92
N THR A 216 26.57 -30.37 3.46
CA THR A 216 27.29 -31.31 4.33
C THR A 216 27.23 -30.81 5.76
N LYS A 217 26.77 -31.66 6.69
CA LYS A 217 26.71 -31.36 8.13
C LYS A 217 28.05 -30.92 8.65
N GLY A 218 28.09 -29.82 9.42
CA GLY A 218 29.31 -29.25 9.99
C GLY A 218 30.16 -28.44 9.01
N THR A 219 29.79 -28.33 7.73
CA THR A 219 30.51 -27.56 6.72
C THR A 219 29.66 -26.32 6.31
N SER A 220 30.31 -25.15 6.29
CA SER A 220 29.64 -23.93 5.82
C SER A 220 29.51 -23.94 4.31
N ASP A 221 28.30 -23.66 3.82
CA ASP A 221 28.01 -23.62 2.39
C ASP A 221 26.83 -22.67 2.12
N SER A 222 26.52 -22.37 0.83
CA SER A 222 25.45 -21.50 0.40
C SER A 222 24.88 -21.89 -0.96
N THR A 223 23.60 -21.53 -1.18
CA THR A 223 22.97 -21.59 -2.51
C THR A 223 23.41 -20.41 -3.39
N SER A 224 23.06 -20.44 -4.67
CA SER A 224 23.00 -19.22 -5.48
C SER A 224 21.95 -18.25 -4.91
N THR A 225 22.07 -16.96 -5.23
CA THR A 225 20.97 -16.00 -5.04
C THR A 225 19.89 -16.27 -6.10
N PRO A 226 18.60 -16.30 -5.74
CA PRO A 226 17.54 -16.47 -6.70
C PRO A 226 17.41 -15.25 -7.61
N THR A 227 16.90 -15.47 -8.81
CA THR A 227 16.55 -14.40 -9.77
C THR A 227 15.04 -14.21 -9.81
N THR A 228 14.59 -12.99 -10.12
CA THR A 228 13.17 -12.63 -10.27
C THR A 228 12.98 -11.68 -11.44
N ASN A 229 11.76 -11.64 -11.97
CA ASN A 229 11.25 -10.62 -12.87
C ASN A 229 10.16 -9.80 -12.15
N GLY A 230 9.52 -8.86 -12.88
CA GLY A 230 8.47 -8.00 -12.33
C GLY A 230 9.00 -6.89 -11.44
N GLY A 231 8.36 -6.62 -10.31
CA GLY A 231 8.76 -5.59 -9.37
C GLY A 231 9.91 -6.00 -8.46
N PRO A 232 10.61 -5.03 -7.84
CA PRO A 232 11.72 -5.30 -6.94
C PRO A 232 11.24 -6.11 -5.72
N VAL A 233 12.02 -7.11 -5.32
CA VAL A 233 11.78 -7.87 -4.10
C VAL A 233 12.26 -7.05 -2.90
N VAL A 234 11.41 -6.95 -1.88
CA VAL A 234 11.70 -6.26 -0.61
C VAL A 234 12.13 -7.24 0.47
N SER A 235 11.52 -8.43 0.50
CA SER A 235 11.91 -9.46 1.46
C SER A 235 11.71 -10.87 0.90
N TRP A 236 12.54 -11.78 1.41
CA TRP A 236 12.48 -13.21 1.14
C TRP A 236 12.10 -13.98 2.39
N GLU A 237 11.24 -14.98 2.24
CA GLU A 237 10.80 -15.89 3.29
C GLU A 237 10.84 -17.33 2.78
N ILE A 238 10.92 -18.32 3.68
CA ILE A 238 10.96 -19.74 3.32
C ILE A 238 10.13 -20.58 4.29
N HIS A 239 9.40 -21.54 3.75
CA HIS A 239 8.61 -22.52 4.51
C HIS A 239 8.72 -23.93 3.90
N PRO A 240 8.75 -24.97 4.75
CA PRO A 240 8.85 -24.96 6.21
C PRO A 240 10.20 -24.43 6.69
N THR A 241 10.42 -24.44 7.99
CA THR A 241 11.70 -24.03 8.62
C THR A 241 12.86 -24.88 8.12
N LEU A 242 13.96 -24.24 7.74
CA LEU A 242 15.19 -24.89 7.30
C LEU A 242 15.82 -25.77 8.40
N PRO A 243 16.65 -26.76 8.04
CA PRO A 243 17.47 -27.51 9.00
C PRO A 243 18.29 -26.59 9.89
N ASN A 244 18.46 -26.97 11.15
CA ASN A 244 19.24 -26.19 12.13
C ASN A 244 20.63 -25.85 11.60
N GLY A 245 20.98 -24.56 11.66
CA GLY A 245 22.26 -24.03 11.17
C GLY A 245 22.21 -23.46 9.76
N LEU A 246 21.08 -23.63 9.02
CA LEU A 246 20.83 -22.95 7.76
C LEU A 246 19.82 -21.81 7.96
N SER A 247 19.98 -20.73 7.19
CA SER A 247 19.06 -19.60 7.17
C SER A 247 18.97 -18.99 5.77
N ILE A 248 17.83 -18.36 5.49
CA ILE A 248 17.65 -17.54 4.29
C ILE A 248 18.00 -16.09 4.65
N ASP A 249 18.74 -15.41 3.79
CA ASP A 249 18.94 -13.97 3.87
C ASP A 249 17.68 -13.26 3.34
N SER A 250 17.03 -12.52 4.21
CA SER A 250 15.75 -11.86 3.87
C SER A 250 15.88 -10.77 2.81
N SER A 251 17.09 -10.29 2.52
CA SER A 251 17.32 -9.25 1.51
C SER A 251 17.71 -9.81 0.14
N THR A 252 18.42 -10.93 0.11
CA THR A 252 18.98 -11.51 -1.12
C THR A 252 18.31 -12.82 -1.56
N GLY A 253 17.63 -13.50 -0.63
CA GLY A 253 17.08 -14.83 -0.85
C GLY A 253 18.11 -15.95 -0.82
N GLN A 254 19.40 -15.66 -0.61
CA GLN A 254 20.43 -16.69 -0.51
C GLN A 254 20.22 -17.53 0.76
N ILE A 255 20.28 -18.85 0.63
CA ILE A 255 20.27 -19.76 1.76
C ILE A 255 21.71 -20.13 2.08
N SER A 256 22.13 -19.99 3.33
CA SER A 256 23.50 -20.27 3.75
C SER A 256 23.58 -20.70 5.21
N GLY A 257 24.74 -21.24 5.60
CA GLY A 257 25.03 -21.58 6.96
C GLY A 257 25.84 -22.85 7.11
N THR A 258 25.92 -23.35 8.36
CA THR A 258 26.59 -24.61 8.75
C THR A 258 25.54 -25.53 9.35
N PRO A 259 24.95 -26.47 8.60
CA PRO A 259 23.90 -27.32 9.14
C PRO A 259 24.39 -28.23 10.23
N THR A 260 23.62 -28.38 11.31
CA THR A 260 23.98 -29.20 12.46
C THR A 260 23.18 -30.49 12.55
N THR A 261 22.12 -30.63 11.76
CA THR A 261 21.26 -31.82 11.73
C THR A 261 21.18 -32.39 10.32
N LEU A 262 21.10 -33.71 10.20
CA LEU A 262 20.86 -34.39 8.94
C LEU A 262 19.41 -34.16 8.48
N SER A 263 19.21 -34.10 7.17
CA SER A 263 17.90 -34.05 6.55
C SER A 263 17.90 -34.86 5.26
N THR A 264 16.92 -35.73 5.10
CA THR A 264 16.58 -36.28 3.77
C THR A 264 16.10 -35.17 2.87
N ILE A 265 16.04 -35.40 1.56
CA ILE A 265 15.52 -34.43 0.60
C ILE A 265 14.18 -33.88 1.05
N GLN A 266 14.06 -32.59 1.15
CA GLN A 266 12.84 -31.89 1.49
C GLN A 266 12.68 -30.67 0.59
N THR A 267 11.46 -30.48 0.10
CA THR A 267 11.06 -29.33 -0.71
C THR A 267 10.64 -28.18 0.19
N TYR A 268 11.19 -26.99 -0.08
CA TYR A 268 10.89 -25.73 0.58
C TYR A 268 10.28 -24.77 -0.41
N THR A 269 9.23 -24.04 0.02
CA THR A 269 8.66 -22.94 -0.74
C THR A 269 9.29 -21.64 -0.30
N VAL A 270 9.85 -20.90 -1.25
CA VAL A 270 10.45 -19.57 -1.03
C VAL A 270 9.53 -18.51 -1.60
N TYR A 271 9.34 -17.43 -0.85
CA TYR A 271 8.46 -16.30 -1.17
C TYR A 271 9.31 -15.06 -1.42
N ALA A 272 9.13 -14.44 -2.57
CA ALA A 272 9.71 -13.15 -2.94
C ALA A 272 8.64 -12.08 -2.80
N ASN A 273 8.74 -11.21 -1.80
CA ASN A 273 7.67 -10.31 -1.37
C ASN A 273 7.98 -8.85 -1.68
N ASN A 274 6.94 -8.08 -2.05
CA ASN A 274 6.92 -6.63 -2.01
C ASN A 274 5.52 -6.10 -1.67
N SER A 275 5.28 -4.79 -1.73
CA SER A 275 3.98 -4.18 -1.43
C SER A 275 2.87 -4.58 -2.41
N GLY A 276 3.21 -5.04 -3.60
CA GLY A 276 2.25 -5.52 -4.60
C GLY A 276 1.78 -6.94 -4.36
N GLY A 277 2.58 -7.76 -3.67
CA GLY A 277 2.30 -9.17 -3.42
C GLY A 277 3.56 -10.03 -3.41
N SER A 278 3.39 -11.34 -3.64
CA SER A 278 4.45 -12.34 -3.57
C SER A 278 4.52 -13.18 -4.84
N ALA A 279 5.75 -13.51 -5.26
CA ALA A 279 6.03 -14.65 -6.13
C ALA A 279 6.58 -15.81 -5.31
N THR A 280 6.39 -17.03 -5.78
CA THR A 280 6.87 -18.24 -5.11
C THR A 280 7.74 -19.06 -6.03
N THR A 281 8.72 -19.77 -5.44
CA THR A 281 9.50 -20.83 -6.08
C THR A 281 9.74 -21.95 -5.09
N THR A 282 10.19 -23.09 -5.55
CA THR A 282 10.58 -24.21 -4.71
C THR A 282 12.06 -24.49 -4.81
N ILE A 283 12.63 -25.04 -3.74
CA ILE A 283 14.01 -25.52 -3.68
C ILE A 283 14.05 -26.79 -2.86
N ASP A 284 14.80 -27.80 -3.34
CA ASP A 284 15.01 -29.06 -2.64
C ASP A 284 16.34 -29.02 -1.90
N ILE A 285 16.32 -29.35 -0.61
CA ILE A 285 17.51 -29.35 0.23
C ILE A 285 17.67 -30.71 0.91
N THR A 286 18.89 -31.21 0.85
CA THR A 286 19.37 -32.40 1.58
C THR A 286 20.54 -31.99 2.46
N VAL A 287 20.66 -32.56 3.65
CA VAL A 287 21.87 -32.42 4.52
C VAL A 287 22.43 -33.80 4.82
N ASN A 288 23.58 -34.08 4.26
CA ASN A 288 24.30 -35.35 4.44
C ASN A 288 25.41 -35.23 5.47
N ASP A 289 25.87 -36.37 5.98
CA ASP A 289 27.12 -36.45 6.79
C ASP A 289 28.36 -36.18 5.92
N VAL A 290 29.48 -35.89 6.59
CA VAL A 290 30.78 -35.94 5.95
C VAL A 290 31.06 -37.40 5.54
N ILE A 291 31.59 -37.62 4.34
CA ILE A 291 31.95 -38.96 3.84
C ILE A 291 32.97 -39.62 4.80
N PRO A 292 32.82 -40.91 5.15
CA PRO A 292 33.84 -41.65 5.88
C PRO A 292 35.16 -41.62 5.12
N SER A 293 36.28 -41.72 5.85
CA SER A 293 37.62 -41.74 5.27
C SER A 293 38.60 -42.46 6.18
N LEU A 294 39.80 -42.74 5.68
CA LEU A 294 40.92 -43.34 6.43
C LEU A 294 40.50 -44.56 7.27
N ILE A 295 39.84 -45.52 6.62
CA ILE A 295 39.47 -46.79 7.28
C ILE A 295 40.69 -47.58 7.57
N THR A 296 40.91 -47.98 8.84
CA THR A 296 42.12 -48.71 9.28
C THR A 296 41.70 -49.83 10.20
N TYR A 297 42.12 -51.05 9.87
CA TYR A 297 42.11 -52.21 10.72
C TYR A 297 43.43 -52.31 11.51
N SER A 298 43.48 -53.08 12.60
CA SER A 298 44.67 -53.35 13.38
C SER A 298 45.76 -54.07 12.59
N SER A 299 45.36 -54.85 11.59
CA SER A 299 46.19 -55.45 10.54
C SER A 299 45.48 -55.39 9.21
N ASN A 300 46.17 -55.33 8.10
CA ASN A 300 45.59 -55.48 6.77
C ASN A 300 45.78 -56.90 6.19
N ALA A 301 46.41 -57.86 6.97
CA ALA A 301 46.54 -59.23 6.56
C ALA A 301 46.32 -60.17 7.75
N TYR A 302 45.46 -61.15 7.56
CA TYR A 302 45.08 -62.16 8.54
C TYR A 302 45.36 -63.55 7.98
N VAL A 303 46.16 -64.35 8.74
CA VAL A 303 46.43 -65.72 8.38
C VAL A 303 45.83 -66.61 9.44
N GLU A 304 44.76 -67.25 9.14
CA GLU A 304 43.92 -68.01 10.06
C GLU A 304 44.02 -69.51 9.84
N THR A 305 43.61 -70.26 10.85
CA THR A 305 43.53 -71.72 10.77
C THR A 305 42.09 -72.16 10.77
N ARG A 306 41.74 -73.11 9.92
CA ARG A 306 40.41 -73.68 9.86
C ARG A 306 39.96 -74.17 11.24
N ASP A 307 38.69 -74.03 11.58
CA ASP A 307 38.07 -74.39 12.83
C ASP A 307 38.64 -73.64 14.09
N SER A 308 39.43 -72.58 13.88
CA SER A 308 39.89 -71.67 14.95
C SER A 308 39.17 -70.32 14.79
N ALA A 309 38.69 -69.74 15.91
CA ALA A 309 38.02 -68.45 15.90
C ALA A 309 39.01 -67.32 15.56
N MET A 310 38.56 -66.44 14.66
CA MET A 310 39.23 -65.18 14.30
C MET A 310 38.43 -63.93 14.64
N THR A 311 39.10 -62.80 14.79
CA THR A 311 38.54 -61.50 14.86
C THR A 311 39.55 -60.46 14.38
N THR A 312 39.10 -59.52 13.56
CA THR A 312 39.91 -58.37 13.10
C THR A 312 39.96 -57.24 14.12
N GLY A 313 39.07 -57.32 15.14
CA GLY A 313 38.72 -56.14 15.92
C GLY A 313 37.95 -55.09 15.08
N THR A 314 37.38 -54.12 15.73
CA THR A 314 36.65 -53.03 15.08
C THR A 314 37.57 -52.08 14.35
N PRO A 315 37.35 -51.76 13.06
CA PRO A 315 38.15 -50.76 12.35
C PRO A 315 37.89 -49.34 12.89
N THR A 316 38.86 -48.46 12.69
CA THR A 316 38.72 -47.03 12.91
C THR A 316 38.42 -46.34 11.57
N ALA A 317 37.64 -45.28 11.59
CA ALA A 317 37.39 -44.42 10.45
C ALA A 317 37.47 -42.94 10.85
N SER A 318 37.92 -42.10 9.94
CA SER A 318 37.84 -40.63 10.04
C SER A 318 36.71 -40.12 9.23
N GLY A 319 36.46 -38.77 9.23
CA GLY A 319 35.36 -38.15 8.54
C GLY A 319 34.05 -38.26 9.32
N GLY A 320 32.95 -38.51 8.66
CA GLY A 320 31.64 -38.67 9.32
C GLY A 320 31.43 -40.08 9.90
N PRO A 321 30.48 -40.24 10.81
CA PRO A 321 30.14 -41.52 11.39
C PRO A 321 29.73 -42.55 10.35
N VAL A 322 30.22 -43.78 10.46
CA VAL A 322 29.82 -44.87 9.58
C VAL A 322 28.48 -45.42 10.03
N VAL A 323 27.57 -45.58 9.08
CA VAL A 323 26.19 -46.09 9.31
C VAL A 323 26.15 -47.61 9.01
N THR A 324 26.82 -48.03 7.94
CA THR A 324 26.84 -49.43 7.55
C THR A 324 28.20 -49.83 7.01
N TRP A 325 28.58 -51.10 7.29
CA TRP A 325 29.74 -51.76 6.76
C TRP A 325 29.32 -52.90 5.83
N SER A 326 30.11 -53.13 4.81
CA SER A 326 30.00 -54.28 3.91
C SER A 326 31.33 -54.74 3.41
N ILE A 327 31.42 -55.99 2.93
CA ILE A 327 32.67 -56.59 2.43
C ILE A 327 32.39 -57.35 1.13
N ALA A 328 33.34 -57.29 0.22
CA ALA A 328 33.32 -58.02 -1.04
C ALA A 328 34.76 -58.49 -1.40
N PRO A 329 34.91 -59.66 -2.04
CA PRO A 329 33.92 -60.70 -2.27
C PRO A 329 33.41 -61.38 -0.98
N THR A 330 32.49 -62.33 -1.11
CA THR A 330 31.96 -63.11 0.05
C THR A 330 33.11 -63.76 0.83
N LEU A 331 33.06 -63.62 2.14
CA LEU A 331 34.01 -64.18 3.05
C LEU A 331 33.99 -65.74 3.03
N PRO A 332 35.07 -66.44 3.44
CA PRO A 332 35.07 -67.87 3.67
C PRO A 332 33.95 -68.30 4.60
N THR A 333 33.35 -69.45 4.33
CA THR A 333 32.24 -70.01 5.14
C THR A 333 32.64 -70.05 6.62
N GLY A 334 31.79 -69.44 7.49
CA GLY A 334 32.01 -69.35 8.92
C GLY A 334 32.57 -68.01 9.41
N LEU A 335 32.98 -67.14 8.44
CA LEU A 335 33.33 -65.73 8.75
C LEU A 335 32.22 -64.79 8.27
N ASP A 336 32.00 -63.70 8.98
CA ASP A 336 31.08 -62.67 8.64
C ASP A 336 31.60 -61.27 9.05
N ILE A 337 31.03 -60.24 8.45
CA ILE A 337 31.27 -58.86 8.84
C ILE A 337 30.09 -58.30 9.61
N ASP A 338 30.29 -57.73 10.77
CA ASP A 338 29.28 -57.00 11.50
C ASP A 338 28.99 -55.69 10.76
N ALA A 339 27.77 -55.55 10.20
CA ALA A 339 27.38 -54.40 9.44
C ALA A 339 27.31 -53.10 10.25
N SER A 340 27.31 -53.15 11.57
CA SER A 340 27.29 -51.98 12.46
C SER A 340 28.66 -51.52 12.92
N THR A 341 29.58 -52.48 13.12
CA THR A 341 30.91 -52.22 13.69
C THR A 341 32.04 -52.35 12.67
N GLY A 342 31.85 -53.09 11.59
CA GLY A 342 32.86 -53.40 10.59
C GLY A 342 33.83 -54.49 11.03
N GLU A 343 33.62 -55.10 12.19
CA GLU A 343 34.43 -56.20 12.65
C GLU A 343 34.17 -57.44 11.78
N VAL A 344 35.26 -58.06 11.28
CA VAL A 344 35.16 -59.36 10.64
C VAL A 344 35.56 -60.42 11.66
N SER A 345 34.65 -61.36 11.91
CA SER A 345 34.83 -62.39 12.93
C SER A 345 34.14 -63.72 12.54
N GLY A 346 34.41 -64.75 13.33
CA GLY A 346 33.79 -66.07 13.18
C GLY A 346 34.80 -67.20 13.27
N THR A 347 34.35 -68.37 12.83
CA THR A 347 35.23 -69.61 12.80
C THR A 347 35.18 -70.14 11.37
N PRO A 348 36.21 -69.95 10.55
CA PRO A 348 36.22 -70.44 9.19
C PRO A 348 36.25 -71.96 9.12
N THR A 349 35.29 -72.53 8.35
CA THR A 349 35.15 -73.98 8.22
C THR A 349 35.71 -74.59 6.92
N VAL A 350 36.21 -73.70 6.03
CA VAL A 350 36.78 -74.05 4.71
C VAL A 350 38.13 -73.35 4.56
N ASN A 351 39.09 -74.04 3.93
CA ASN A 351 40.35 -73.44 3.55
C ASN A 351 40.16 -72.41 2.47
N SER A 352 40.88 -71.27 2.50
CA SER A 352 40.89 -70.23 1.50
C SER A 352 42.27 -69.77 1.18
N ALA A 353 42.64 -69.74 -0.10
CA ALA A 353 43.87 -69.10 -0.55
C ALA A 353 43.81 -67.57 -0.24
N LEU A 354 45.00 -66.96 -0.19
CA LEU A 354 45.11 -65.54 -0.02
C LEU A 354 44.11 -64.82 -0.95
N THR A 355 43.17 -64.11 -0.33
CA THR A 355 42.11 -63.34 -1.03
C THR A 355 42.06 -61.95 -0.42
N THR A 356 42.07 -60.93 -1.31
CA THR A 356 41.92 -59.55 -0.91
C THR A 356 40.41 -59.20 -0.88
N TYR A 357 39.95 -58.70 0.25
CA TYR A 357 38.58 -58.29 0.52
C TYR A 357 38.51 -56.77 0.60
N THR A 358 37.57 -56.18 -0.14
CA THR A 358 37.26 -54.73 -0.05
C THR A 358 36.20 -54.51 1.00
N VAL A 359 36.53 -53.81 2.05
CA VAL A 359 35.58 -53.36 3.10
C VAL A 359 35.12 -51.95 2.74
N THR A 360 33.81 -51.73 2.75
CA THR A 360 33.16 -50.46 2.44
C THR A 360 32.44 -49.92 3.68
N ALA A 361 32.77 -48.73 4.08
CA ALA A 361 32.10 -47.94 5.11
C ALA A 361 31.22 -46.90 4.45
N THR A 362 29.92 -46.84 4.80
CA THR A 362 28.91 -45.97 4.13
C THR A 362 28.16 -45.17 5.18
N ASN A 363 27.83 -43.91 4.79
CA ASN A 363 26.87 -43.06 5.46
C ASN A 363 26.05 -42.26 4.42
N SER A 364 25.23 -41.29 4.85
CA SER A 364 24.42 -40.44 3.94
C SER A 364 25.28 -39.59 2.99
N GLY A 365 26.48 -39.25 3.34
CA GLY A 365 27.41 -38.47 2.51
C GLY A 365 28.06 -39.30 1.39
N GLY A 366 28.14 -40.61 1.55
CA GLY A 366 28.77 -41.51 0.61
C GLY A 366 29.53 -42.65 1.26
N SER A 367 30.49 -43.22 0.56
CA SER A 367 31.27 -44.38 1.06
C SER A 367 32.76 -44.20 0.84
N ALA A 368 33.53 -44.90 1.70
CA ALA A 368 34.96 -45.09 1.56
C ALA A 368 35.31 -46.55 1.69
N THR A 369 36.43 -46.96 1.14
CA THR A 369 36.87 -48.35 1.10
C THR A 369 38.26 -48.51 1.66
N THR A 370 38.55 -49.71 2.20
CA THR A 370 39.89 -50.21 2.51
C THR A 370 39.96 -51.68 2.10
N THR A 371 41.14 -52.27 2.14
CA THR A 371 41.31 -53.69 1.84
C THR A 371 41.91 -54.41 3.01
N ILE A 372 41.48 -55.66 3.21
CA ILE A 372 42.13 -56.64 4.08
C ILE A 372 42.34 -57.94 3.33
N ASP A 373 43.47 -58.61 3.62
CA ASP A 373 43.80 -59.86 3.04
C ASP A 373 43.57 -60.99 4.07
N ILE A 374 42.86 -62.03 3.65
CA ILE A 374 42.56 -63.17 4.50
C ILE A 374 43.03 -64.46 3.81
N THR A 375 43.75 -65.28 4.56
CA THR A 375 44.15 -66.67 4.21
C THR A 375 43.66 -67.62 5.31
N VAL A 376 43.01 -68.72 4.90
CA VAL A 376 42.61 -69.78 5.87
C VAL A 376 43.31 -71.07 5.51
N ASN A 377 44.28 -71.46 6.40
CA ASN A 377 45.07 -72.69 6.28
C ASN A 377 44.41 -73.89 6.96
N ASP A 378 44.81 -75.07 6.55
CA ASP A 378 44.34 -76.29 7.18
C ASP A 378 45.01 -76.46 8.57
N ILE A 379 44.38 -77.20 9.43
CA ILE A 379 44.92 -77.56 10.73
C ILE A 379 46.21 -78.36 10.56
N ILE A 380 47.25 -77.90 11.20
CA ILE A 380 48.56 -78.66 11.19
C ILE A 380 48.35 -79.99 11.93
N PRO A 381 48.65 -81.13 11.31
CA PRO A 381 48.57 -82.39 12.03
C PRO A 381 49.41 -82.39 13.32
N SER A 382 48.79 -82.71 14.44
CA SER A 382 49.49 -82.65 15.79
C SER A 382 50.38 -83.83 16.11
N SER A 383 50.29 -84.92 15.36
CA SER A 383 51.19 -86.08 15.53
C SER A 383 51.21 -86.92 14.24
N VAL A 384 52.41 -87.31 13.80
CA VAL A 384 52.66 -88.40 12.86
C VAL A 384 53.22 -89.54 13.69
N THR A 385 52.41 -90.56 13.96
CA THR A 385 52.81 -91.75 14.63
C THR A 385 53.26 -92.83 13.61
#